data_cee9f5bbd54dbc0a2199a76cf6973805
#
_entry.id   cee9f5bbd54dbc0a2199a76cf6973805
#
_cell.length_a   1.000
_cell.length_b   1.000
_cell.length_c   1.000
_cell.angle_alpha   90.00
_cell.angle_beta   90.00
_cell.angle_gamma   90.00
#
_symmetry.space_group_name_H-M   'P 1'
#
loop_
_entity.id
_entity.type
_entity.pdbx_description
1 polymer ?
#
loop_
_entity_poly.entity_id
_entity_poly.type
_entity_poly.pdbx_seq_one_letter_code
_entity_poly.pdbx_strand_id
1 'polypeptide(L)'
;DVGSIVRGRFKLEKVLGVGGMGKVYKALDLLKEEAKDRKPYVAIKLLNDNFKDHPQAFISLQREASRQQKLSHPNIATVYDFDRVGGPGTAVYITMELMEGIEIKDFIRKKVKPKKGLPFKQAYAIIKQIGSGLAYAHEHQLVHSDFKPSNAFLCNNGKVKTLDFGIARACKNPVSGDLTQTLFDPGKLGALTPAYASHEQLEGQEPDIRDDVYALGCVAYELLTGKHPFNKVPANKAREKRLVPPYIESLNKIQNTALTGAIAFFRPDR
;
A
#
# COMPACT_ATOMS: atom_id res chain seq x y z
N ASP A 1 17.91 -14.73 -5.35
CA ASP A 1 18.38 -13.91 -6.47
C ASP A 1 17.72 -14.36 -7.78
N VAL A 2 17.83 -13.51 -8.84
CA VAL A 2 17.36 -13.87 -10.18
C VAL A 2 18.00 -15.18 -10.62
N GLY A 3 17.22 -16.07 -11.22
CA GLY A 3 17.58 -17.44 -11.58
C GLY A 3 17.26 -18.49 -10.53
N SER A 4 17.08 -18.11 -9.26
CA SER A 4 16.70 -19.06 -8.20
C SER A 4 15.29 -19.57 -8.36
N ILE A 5 15.04 -20.80 -7.91
CA ILE A 5 13.70 -21.40 -7.84
C ILE A 5 13.24 -21.44 -6.40
N VAL A 6 12.12 -20.78 -6.11
CA VAL A 6 11.49 -20.75 -4.79
C VAL A 6 10.50 -21.92 -4.69
N ARG A 7 10.64 -22.74 -3.65
CA ARG A 7 9.77 -23.91 -3.37
C ARG A 7 9.68 -24.92 -4.53
N GLY A 8 10.70 -25.03 -5.36
CA GLY A 8 10.66 -25.90 -6.54
C GLY A 8 9.64 -25.49 -7.62
N ARG A 9 8.97 -24.35 -7.44
CA ARG A 9 7.83 -23.94 -8.28
C ARG A 9 8.03 -22.61 -8.99
N PHE A 10 8.61 -21.61 -8.32
CA PHE A 10 8.63 -20.23 -8.85
C PHE A 10 10.05 -19.86 -9.26
N LYS A 11 10.33 -19.78 -10.56
CA LYS A 11 11.61 -19.32 -11.08
C LYS A 11 11.65 -17.81 -11.15
N LEU A 12 12.53 -17.18 -10.38
CA LEU A 12 12.70 -15.72 -10.33
C LEU A 12 13.42 -15.23 -11.58
N GLU A 13 12.76 -14.40 -12.40
CA GLU A 13 13.33 -13.94 -13.67
C GLU A 13 13.87 -12.50 -13.62
N LYS A 14 13.17 -11.61 -12.94
CA LYS A 14 13.49 -10.19 -12.97
C LYS A 14 13.06 -9.51 -11.67
N VAL A 15 13.91 -8.62 -11.14
CA VAL A 15 13.51 -7.71 -10.06
C VAL A 15 12.60 -6.61 -10.64
N LEU A 16 11.40 -6.47 -10.08
CA LEU A 16 10.43 -5.45 -10.44
C LEU A 16 10.57 -4.21 -9.56
N GLY A 17 10.93 -4.40 -8.28
CA GLY A 17 11.09 -3.32 -7.32
C GLY A 17 11.80 -3.76 -6.06
N VAL A 18 12.38 -2.77 -5.35
CA VAL A 18 13.02 -2.94 -4.04
C VAL A 18 12.40 -1.91 -3.10
N GLY A 19 11.88 -2.37 -1.98
CA GLY A 19 11.26 -1.51 -0.96
C GLY A 19 11.74 -1.81 0.45
N GLY A 20 11.26 -1.04 1.42
CA GLY A 20 11.62 -1.21 2.83
C GLY A 20 11.28 -2.59 3.41
N MET A 21 10.23 -3.23 2.89
CA MET A 21 9.77 -4.56 3.36
C MET A 21 10.36 -5.73 2.57
N GLY A 22 11.10 -5.49 1.48
CA GLY A 22 11.64 -6.59 0.67
C GLY A 22 11.78 -6.28 -0.80
N LYS A 23 11.99 -7.33 -1.60
CA LYS A 23 12.14 -7.27 -3.05
C LYS A 23 10.98 -7.94 -3.75
N VAL A 24 10.49 -7.33 -4.83
CA VAL A 24 9.45 -7.89 -5.68
C VAL A 24 10.07 -8.40 -6.98
N TYR A 25 9.75 -9.63 -7.33
CA TYR A 25 10.24 -10.29 -8.54
C TYR A 25 9.08 -10.63 -9.48
N LYS A 26 9.33 -10.56 -10.78
CA LYS A 26 8.58 -11.34 -11.77
C LYS A 26 9.08 -12.78 -11.68
N ALA A 27 8.18 -13.73 -11.53
CA ALA A 27 8.49 -15.14 -11.46
C ALA A 27 7.62 -15.95 -12.43
N LEU A 28 8.23 -16.96 -13.02
CA LEU A 28 7.55 -17.98 -13.80
C LEU A 28 7.04 -19.05 -12.84
N ASP A 29 5.74 -19.30 -12.83
CA ASP A 29 5.13 -20.42 -12.11
C ASP A 29 5.24 -21.68 -12.98
N LEU A 30 6.18 -22.58 -12.63
CA LEU A 30 6.48 -23.78 -13.41
C LEU A 30 5.28 -24.72 -13.56
N LEU A 31 4.38 -24.76 -12.55
CA LEU A 31 3.14 -25.56 -12.65
C LEU A 31 2.17 -24.97 -13.69
N LYS A 32 2.08 -23.65 -13.77
CA LYS A 32 1.28 -22.98 -14.83
C LYS A 32 1.90 -23.14 -16.19
N GLU A 33 3.23 -23.12 -16.28
CA GLU A 33 3.95 -23.37 -17.53
C GLU A 33 3.72 -24.81 -18.02
N GLU A 34 3.84 -25.80 -17.14
CA GLU A 34 3.55 -27.20 -17.41
C GLU A 34 2.11 -27.40 -17.89
N ALA A 35 1.15 -26.71 -17.24
CA ALA A 35 -0.27 -26.69 -17.61
C ALA A 35 -0.56 -25.88 -18.89
N LYS A 36 0.45 -25.27 -19.53
CA LYS A 36 0.32 -24.39 -20.70
C LYS A 36 -0.65 -23.22 -20.49
N ASP A 37 -0.69 -22.67 -19.26
CA ASP A 37 -1.47 -21.48 -18.94
C ASP A 37 -0.98 -20.30 -19.81
N ARG A 38 -1.91 -19.54 -20.36
CA ARG A 38 -1.58 -18.32 -21.14
C ARG A 38 -0.89 -17.23 -20.32
N LYS A 39 -1.00 -17.29 -18.98
CA LYS A 39 -0.43 -16.33 -18.04
C LYS A 39 0.35 -17.04 -16.94
N PRO A 40 1.50 -17.67 -17.26
CA PRO A 40 2.25 -18.47 -16.31
C PRO A 40 3.03 -17.62 -15.28
N TYR A 41 3.01 -16.29 -15.39
CA TYR A 41 3.78 -15.40 -14.55
C TYR A 41 2.99 -14.90 -13.34
N VAL A 42 3.71 -14.73 -12.25
CA VAL A 42 3.24 -14.13 -10.99
C VAL A 42 4.24 -13.09 -10.51
N ALA A 43 3.80 -12.21 -9.61
CA ALA A 43 4.71 -11.39 -8.83
C ALA A 43 4.99 -12.09 -7.51
N ILE A 44 6.27 -12.11 -7.08
CA ILE A 44 6.69 -12.65 -5.78
C ILE A 44 7.37 -11.54 -5.00
N LYS A 45 6.83 -11.23 -3.84
CA LYS A 45 7.45 -10.32 -2.86
C LYS A 45 8.18 -11.16 -1.82
N LEU A 46 9.51 -11.13 -1.86
CA LEU A 46 10.36 -11.71 -0.82
C LEU A 46 10.54 -10.66 0.28
N LEU A 47 10.13 -11.00 1.49
CA LEU A 47 10.27 -10.12 2.64
C LEU A 47 11.70 -10.12 3.18
N ASN A 48 12.11 -9.01 3.80
CA ASN A 48 13.44 -8.83 4.39
C ASN A 48 13.70 -9.84 5.52
N ASP A 49 14.97 -10.08 5.79
CA ASP A 49 15.45 -11.00 6.82
C ASP A 49 14.95 -10.69 8.24
N ASN A 50 14.61 -9.42 8.52
CA ASN A 50 14.01 -9.01 9.79
C ASN A 50 12.73 -9.77 10.18
N PHE A 51 12.07 -10.42 9.21
CA PHE A 51 10.87 -11.24 9.45
C PHE A 51 11.18 -12.72 9.74
N LYS A 52 12.43 -13.17 9.50
CA LYS A 52 12.84 -14.56 9.72
C LYS A 52 12.88 -14.91 11.20
N ASP A 53 13.40 -13.98 12.02
CA ASP A 53 13.80 -14.24 13.40
C ASP A 53 12.69 -13.93 14.42
N HIS A 54 11.52 -13.45 13.94
CA HIS A 54 10.39 -13.09 14.80
C HIS A 54 9.15 -13.96 14.54
N PRO A 55 8.92 -15.04 15.30
CA PRO A 55 7.75 -15.93 15.13
C PRO A 55 6.42 -15.19 15.17
N GLN A 56 6.30 -14.17 16.03
CA GLN A 56 5.09 -13.36 16.17
C GLN A 56 4.83 -12.48 14.93
N ALA A 57 5.89 -11.94 14.31
CA ALA A 57 5.76 -11.19 13.05
C ALA A 57 5.24 -12.08 11.92
N PHE A 58 5.73 -13.32 11.83
CA PHE A 58 5.24 -14.30 10.86
C PHE A 58 3.76 -14.61 11.04
N ILE A 59 3.33 -14.88 12.29
CA ILE A 59 1.91 -15.18 12.60
C ILE A 59 1.02 -13.99 12.22
N SER A 60 1.44 -12.76 12.55
CA SER A 60 0.70 -11.55 12.22
C SER A 60 0.61 -11.34 10.71
N LEU A 61 1.72 -11.52 9.99
CA LEU A 61 1.76 -11.43 8.52
C LEU A 61 0.90 -12.49 7.85
N GLN A 62 0.90 -13.72 8.35
CA GLN A 62 0.07 -14.80 7.82
C GLN A 62 -1.41 -14.50 8.00
N ARG A 63 -1.80 -13.95 9.16
CA ARG A 63 -3.20 -13.53 9.42
C ARG A 63 -3.65 -12.43 8.45
N GLU A 64 -2.82 -11.40 8.24
CA GLU A 64 -3.17 -10.31 7.33
C GLU A 64 -3.18 -10.79 5.87
N ALA A 65 -2.21 -11.61 5.44
CA ALA A 65 -2.23 -12.22 4.12
C ALA A 65 -3.48 -13.09 3.90
N SER A 66 -3.88 -13.89 4.89
CA SER A 66 -5.12 -14.70 4.83
C SER A 66 -6.38 -13.85 4.75
N ARG A 67 -6.40 -12.67 5.36
CA ARG A 67 -7.49 -11.70 5.20
C ARG A 67 -7.50 -11.11 3.80
N GLN A 68 -6.33 -10.72 3.29
CA GLN A 68 -6.20 -10.15 1.95
C GLN A 68 -6.55 -11.17 0.86
N GLN A 69 -6.23 -12.45 1.02
CA GLN A 69 -6.62 -13.52 0.10
C GLN A 69 -8.15 -13.64 -0.08
N LYS A 70 -8.93 -13.26 0.93
CA LYS A 70 -10.40 -13.29 0.88
C LYS A 70 -10.99 -12.09 0.11
N LEU A 71 -10.20 -11.05 -0.15
CA LEU A 71 -10.65 -9.89 -0.88
C LEU A 71 -10.65 -10.17 -2.39
N SER A 72 -11.82 -10.10 -2.99
CA SER A 72 -12.00 -10.24 -4.44
C SER A 72 -12.66 -8.98 -5.00
N HIS A 73 -11.86 -8.04 -5.49
CA HIS A 73 -12.34 -6.77 -6.01
C HIS A 73 -11.47 -6.30 -7.19
N PRO A 74 -12.04 -5.73 -8.27
CA PRO A 74 -11.26 -5.32 -9.45
C PRO A 74 -10.18 -4.28 -9.17
N ASN A 75 -10.31 -3.51 -8.08
CA ASN A 75 -9.35 -2.47 -7.68
C ASN A 75 -8.47 -2.88 -6.48
N ILE A 76 -8.40 -4.17 -6.17
CA ILE A 76 -7.46 -4.75 -5.20
C ILE A 76 -6.60 -5.79 -5.90
N ALA A 77 -5.31 -5.80 -5.64
CA ALA A 77 -4.42 -6.82 -6.18
C ALA A 77 -4.70 -8.17 -5.51
N THR A 78 -4.85 -9.20 -6.33
CA THR A 78 -5.11 -10.56 -5.85
C THR A 78 -3.84 -11.14 -5.24
N VAL A 79 -3.88 -11.53 -3.97
CA VAL A 79 -2.85 -12.34 -3.31
C VAL A 79 -3.23 -13.80 -3.46
N TYR A 80 -2.29 -14.59 -4.00
CA TYR A 80 -2.50 -16.02 -4.21
C TYR A 80 -2.08 -16.84 -3.01
N ASP A 81 -0.88 -16.53 -2.46
CA ASP A 81 -0.33 -17.31 -1.37
C ASP A 81 0.65 -16.51 -0.52
N PHE A 82 0.87 -17.00 0.71
CA PHE A 82 1.84 -16.52 1.67
C PHE A 82 2.51 -17.73 2.31
N ASP A 83 3.83 -17.88 2.13
CA ASP A 83 4.56 -19.04 2.62
C ASP A 83 6.04 -18.72 2.91
N ARG A 84 6.77 -19.69 3.38
CA ARG A 84 8.22 -19.65 3.58
C ARG A 84 8.95 -20.33 2.42
N VAL A 85 10.15 -19.87 2.11
CA VAL A 85 11.00 -20.48 1.07
C VAL A 85 11.40 -21.92 1.46
N GLY A 86 11.51 -22.18 2.76
CA GLY A 86 11.86 -23.50 3.36
C GLY A 86 11.19 -23.69 4.72
N GLY A 87 11.87 -24.34 5.65
CA GLY A 87 11.39 -24.53 7.02
C GLY A 87 11.39 -23.26 7.88
N PRO A 88 11.13 -23.37 9.20
CA PRO A 88 11.22 -22.26 10.14
C PRO A 88 12.57 -21.53 10.04
N GLY A 89 12.57 -20.19 10.18
CA GLY A 89 13.77 -19.36 10.08
C GLY A 89 14.20 -19.02 8.64
N THR A 90 13.46 -19.45 7.61
CA THR A 90 13.75 -19.07 6.22
C THR A 90 12.96 -17.84 5.76
N ALA A 91 13.35 -17.29 4.61
CA ALA A 91 12.70 -16.13 4.04
C ALA A 91 11.19 -16.38 3.78
N VAL A 92 10.39 -15.34 4.03
CA VAL A 92 8.95 -15.33 3.81
C VAL A 92 8.66 -14.68 2.46
N TYR A 93 7.68 -15.17 1.73
CA TYR A 93 7.27 -14.60 0.47
C TYR A 93 5.75 -14.54 0.31
N ILE A 94 5.31 -13.63 -0.51
CA ILE A 94 3.92 -13.46 -0.92
C ILE A 94 3.86 -13.59 -2.44
N THR A 95 2.98 -14.45 -2.93
CA THR A 95 2.66 -14.53 -4.36
C THR A 95 1.40 -13.75 -4.68
N MET A 96 1.45 -12.97 -5.74
CA MET A 96 0.33 -12.13 -6.17
C MET A 96 0.23 -12.03 -7.68
N GLU A 97 -0.86 -11.47 -8.17
CA GLU A 97 -1.01 -11.22 -9.60
C GLU A 97 0.11 -10.32 -10.12
N LEU A 98 0.66 -10.69 -11.27
CA LEU A 98 1.60 -9.84 -11.99
C LEU A 98 0.83 -8.77 -12.76
N MET A 99 1.12 -7.51 -12.46
CA MET A 99 0.51 -6.36 -13.11
C MET A 99 1.47 -5.73 -14.12
N GLU A 100 0.93 -5.28 -15.23
CA GLU A 100 1.64 -4.50 -16.23
C GLU A 100 1.16 -3.06 -16.22
N GLY A 101 2.07 -2.09 -16.07
CA GLY A 101 1.72 -0.68 -15.95
C GLY A 101 2.75 0.09 -15.16
N ILE A 102 2.27 0.99 -14.28
CA ILE A 102 3.13 1.90 -13.52
C ILE A 102 2.57 2.13 -12.11
N GLU A 103 3.42 2.19 -11.10
CA GLU A 103 3.03 2.66 -9.76
C GLU A 103 2.49 4.10 -9.83
N ILE A 104 1.46 4.41 -9.04
CA ILE A 104 0.93 5.79 -8.95
C ILE A 104 2.01 6.79 -8.51
N LYS A 105 2.95 6.39 -7.66
CA LYS A 105 4.12 7.20 -7.28
C LYS A 105 4.92 7.66 -8.51
N ASP A 106 5.24 6.73 -9.39
CA ASP A 106 6.01 7.00 -10.60
C ASP A 106 5.17 7.76 -11.65
N PHE A 107 3.88 7.43 -11.74
CA PHE A 107 2.94 8.17 -12.58
C PHE A 107 2.84 9.63 -12.14
N ILE A 108 2.71 9.90 -10.84
CA ILE A 108 2.72 11.28 -10.31
C ILE A 108 4.04 11.95 -10.68
N ARG A 109 5.18 11.32 -10.45
CA ARG A 109 6.49 11.89 -10.73
C ARG A 109 6.68 12.22 -12.22
N LYS A 110 6.32 11.26 -13.10
CA LYS A 110 6.66 11.34 -14.54
C LYS A 110 5.59 12.05 -15.38
N LYS A 111 4.32 12.01 -14.97
CA LYS A 111 3.19 12.48 -15.80
C LYS A 111 2.38 13.60 -15.17
N VAL A 112 2.25 13.63 -13.84
CA VAL A 112 1.42 14.63 -13.13
C VAL A 112 2.22 15.88 -12.78
N LYS A 113 3.35 15.76 -12.11
CA LYS A 113 4.21 16.89 -11.70
C LYS A 113 4.63 17.79 -12.86
N PRO A 114 5.10 17.28 -14.01
CA PRO A 114 5.47 18.13 -15.15
C PRO A 114 4.31 18.98 -15.69
N LYS A 115 3.06 18.49 -15.54
CA LYS A 115 1.83 19.16 -15.99
C LYS A 115 1.18 20.01 -14.90
N LYS A 116 1.78 20.09 -13.70
CA LYS A 116 1.23 20.77 -12.52
C LYS A 116 -0.17 20.27 -12.12
N GLY A 117 -0.42 18.97 -12.30
CA GLY A 117 -1.68 18.30 -11.98
C GLY A 117 -2.37 17.65 -13.19
N LEU A 118 -3.41 16.87 -12.90
CA LEU A 118 -4.30 16.28 -13.91
C LEU A 118 -5.61 17.06 -14.00
N PRO A 119 -6.27 17.05 -15.16
CA PRO A 119 -7.66 17.47 -15.26
C PRO A 119 -8.54 16.67 -14.30
N PHE A 120 -9.53 17.31 -13.67
CA PHE A 120 -10.41 16.71 -12.65
C PHE A 120 -10.95 15.33 -13.07
N LYS A 121 -11.49 15.22 -14.28
CA LYS A 121 -12.07 13.97 -14.80
C LYS A 121 -11.06 12.80 -14.78
N GLN A 122 -9.80 13.06 -15.13
CA GLN A 122 -8.75 12.04 -15.13
C GLN A 122 -8.31 11.68 -13.70
N ALA A 123 -8.09 12.68 -12.84
CA ALA A 123 -7.76 12.46 -11.43
C ALA A 123 -8.89 11.69 -10.72
N TYR A 124 -10.14 12.10 -10.92
CA TYR A 124 -11.31 11.46 -10.32
C TYR A 124 -11.47 9.99 -10.74
N ALA A 125 -11.21 9.65 -12.00
CA ALA A 125 -11.26 8.26 -12.47
C ALA A 125 -10.26 7.36 -11.73
N ILE A 126 -9.09 7.87 -11.34
CA ILE A 126 -8.09 7.15 -10.55
C ILE A 126 -8.54 7.09 -9.09
N ILE A 127 -8.90 8.24 -8.50
CA ILE A 127 -9.32 8.38 -7.09
C ILE A 127 -10.52 7.46 -6.80
N LYS A 128 -11.53 7.45 -7.68
CA LYS A 128 -12.73 6.61 -7.56
C LYS A 128 -12.37 5.12 -7.50
N GLN A 129 -11.44 4.66 -8.33
CA GLN A 129 -11.04 3.26 -8.36
C GLN A 129 -10.29 2.87 -7.07
N ILE A 130 -9.36 3.72 -6.60
CA ILE A 130 -8.66 3.50 -5.33
C ILE A 130 -9.68 3.49 -4.18
N GLY A 131 -10.55 4.49 -4.11
CA GLY A 131 -11.59 4.59 -3.09
C GLY A 131 -12.53 3.38 -3.06
N SER A 132 -12.90 2.85 -4.24
CA SER A 132 -13.72 1.64 -4.35
C SER A 132 -13.01 0.41 -3.76
N GLY A 133 -11.70 0.25 -4.01
CA GLY A 133 -10.89 -0.83 -3.41
C GLY A 133 -10.78 -0.70 -1.90
N LEU A 134 -10.50 0.52 -1.39
CA LEU A 134 -10.42 0.77 0.05
C LEU A 134 -11.77 0.54 0.74
N ALA A 135 -12.87 1.07 0.18
CA ALA A 135 -14.21 0.90 0.74
C ALA A 135 -14.59 -0.59 0.84
N TYR A 136 -14.32 -1.37 -0.21
CA TYR A 136 -14.55 -2.81 -0.19
C TYR A 136 -13.75 -3.52 0.91
N ALA A 137 -12.49 -3.16 1.11
CA ALA A 137 -11.68 -3.71 2.20
C ALA A 137 -12.23 -3.31 3.59
N HIS A 138 -12.70 -2.06 3.74
CA HIS A 138 -13.31 -1.57 4.98
C HIS A 138 -14.59 -2.33 5.33
N GLU A 139 -15.47 -2.64 4.35
CA GLU A 139 -16.64 -3.50 4.54
C GLU A 139 -16.26 -4.90 5.06
N HIS A 140 -15.06 -5.38 4.70
CA HIS A 140 -14.50 -6.64 5.18
C HIS A 140 -13.60 -6.46 6.43
N GLN A 141 -13.76 -5.33 7.15
CA GLN A 141 -13.03 -5.03 8.39
C GLN A 141 -11.51 -5.03 8.24
N LEU A 142 -11.01 -4.69 7.05
CA LEU A 142 -9.59 -4.57 6.76
C LEU A 142 -9.22 -3.12 6.44
N VAL A 143 -8.44 -2.49 7.32
CA VAL A 143 -7.87 -1.15 7.12
C VAL A 143 -6.51 -1.31 6.45
N HIS A 144 -6.20 -0.50 5.44
CA HIS A 144 -4.92 -0.56 4.74
C HIS A 144 -3.74 -0.14 5.64
N SER A 145 -3.94 0.93 6.39
CA SER A 145 -3.01 1.47 7.42
C SER A 145 -1.67 2.05 6.92
N ASP A 146 -1.27 1.84 5.67
CA ASP A 146 -0.07 2.47 5.03
C ASP A 146 -0.37 2.77 3.55
N PHE A 147 -1.59 3.31 3.27
CA PHE A 147 -1.91 3.69 1.91
C PHE A 147 -1.05 4.88 1.46
N LYS A 148 -0.50 4.77 0.26
CA LYS A 148 0.40 5.77 -0.35
C LYS A 148 0.52 5.53 -1.86
N PRO A 149 1.07 6.48 -2.64
CA PRO A 149 1.17 6.33 -4.09
C PRO A 149 1.96 5.10 -4.58
N SER A 150 2.89 4.56 -3.80
CA SER A 150 3.60 3.31 -4.17
C SER A 150 2.78 2.05 -3.93
N ASN A 151 1.69 2.14 -3.15
CA ASN A 151 0.79 1.03 -2.88
C ASN A 151 -0.48 1.07 -3.77
N ALA A 152 -0.42 1.82 -4.87
CA ALA A 152 -1.42 1.81 -5.92
C ALA A 152 -0.76 1.72 -7.29
N PHE A 153 -1.32 0.92 -8.18
CA PHE A 153 -0.77 0.59 -9.49
C PHE A 153 -1.79 0.90 -10.60
N LEU A 154 -1.38 1.71 -11.57
CA LEU A 154 -2.16 1.99 -12.77
C LEU A 154 -1.75 1.01 -13.86
N CYS A 155 -2.63 0.06 -14.14
CA CYS A 155 -2.44 -0.96 -15.18
C CYS A 155 -2.56 -0.35 -16.58
N ASN A 156 -1.93 -0.99 -17.57
CA ASN A 156 -1.97 -0.57 -18.98
C ASN A 156 -3.39 -0.51 -19.58
N ASN A 157 -4.33 -1.27 -19.01
CA ASN A 157 -5.75 -1.26 -19.40
C ASN A 157 -6.58 -0.16 -18.70
N GLY A 158 -5.95 0.75 -17.96
CA GLY A 158 -6.60 1.84 -17.22
C GLY A 158 -7.23 1.45 -15.89
N LYS A 159 -7.14 0.18 -15.47
CA LYS A 159 -7.54 -0.23 -14.12
C LYS A 159 -6.51 0.24 -13.09
N VAL A 160 -6.99 0.68 -11.94
CA VAL A 160 -6.13 0.97 -10.78
C VAL A 160 -6.33 -0.11 -9.73
N LYS A 161 -5.25 -0.62 -9.17
CA LYS A 161 -5.28 -1.65 -8.12
C LYS A 161 -4.50 -1.19 -6.90
N THR A 162 -5.05 -1.40 -5.72
CA THR A 162 -4.37 -1.20 -4.44
C THR A 162 -3.60 -2.46 -4.04
N LEU A 163 -2.45 -2.26 -3.39
CA LEU A 163 -1.49 -3.29 -3.01
C LEU A 163 -1.27 -3.29 -1.50
N ASP A 164 -0.76 -4.40 -0.96
CA ASP A 164 -0.15 -4.47 0.37
C ASP A 164 -1.06 -4.07 1.55
N PHE A 165 -2.33 -4.49 1.55
CA PHE A 165 -3.24 -4.27 2.69
C PHE A 165 -2.71 -4.91 3.98
N GLY A 166 -2.75 -4.18 5.07
CA GLY A 166 -2.54 -4.68 6.43
C GLY A 166 -1.11 -5.16 6.78
N ILE A 167 -0.19 -5.29 5.79
CA ILE A 167 1.18 -5.76 6.04
C ILE A 167 1.91 -4.86 7.06
N ALA A 168 1.73 -3.55 6.94
CA ALA A 168 2.31 -2.59 7.88
C ALA A 168 1.78 -2.74 9.31
N ARG A 169 0.49 -3.11 9.46
CA ARG A 169 -0.14 -3.37 10.76
C ARG A 169 0.41 -4.64 11.41
N ALA A 170 0.58 -5.70 10.62
CA ALA A 170 1.16 -6.96 11.10
C ALA A 170 2.56 -6.76 11.71
N CYS A 171 3.29 -5.76 11.20
CA CYS A 171 4.59 -5.38 11.71
C CYS A 171 4.54 -4.55 13.00
N LYS A 172 3.41 -3.88 13.29
CA LYS A 172 3.27 -3.00 14.46
C LYS A 172 2.77 -3.73 15.71
N ASN A 173 1.90 -4.73 15.55
CA ASN A 173 1.26 -5.45 16.67
C ASN A 173 1.58 -6.94 16.59
N PRO A 174 2.71 -7.40 17.12
CA PRO A 174 2.83 -8.80 17.47
C PRO A 174 1.79 -9.10 18.54
N VAL A 175 0.94 -10.11 18.28
CA VAL A 175 -0.09 -10.54 19.23
C VAL A 175 0.59 -11.01 20.51
N SER A 176 0.63 -10.17 21.52
CA SER A 176 0.99 -10.57 22.89
C SER A 176 0.19 -9.76 23.88
N GLY A 177 -0.44 -10.46 24.81
CA GLY A 177 -1.09 -9.88 25.97
C GLY A 177 -0.10 -9.35 27.02
N ASP A 178 1.11 -8.99 26.65
CA ASP A 178 2.11 -8.45 27.55
C ASP A 178 2.58 -7.08 27.03
N LEU A 179 2.10 -6.04 27.70
CA LEU A 179 2.26 -4.63 27.36
C LEU A 179 3.66 -4.04 27.64
N THR A 180 4.68 -4.85 27.94
CA THR A 180 5.93 -4.35 28.50
C THR A 180 7.16 -4.40 27.59
N GLN A 181 7.09 -4.91 26.36
CA GLN A 181 8.25 -4.85 25.46
C GLN A 181 7.88 -4.47 24.03
N THR A 182 7.97 -3.20 23.72
CA THR A 182 8.10 -2.63 22.39
C THR A 182 9.46 -3.04 21.78
N LEU A 183 9.58 -4.30 21.33
CA LEU A 183 10.79 -4.78 20.65
C LEU A 183 10.77 -4.51 19.13
N PHE A 184 9.70 -3.94 18.62
CA PHE A 184 9.56 -3.65 17.20
C PHE A 184 9.37 -2.15 16.99
N ASP A 185 10.45 -1.45 16.65
CA ASP A 185 10.38 -0.05 16.23
C ASP A 185 9.86 0.02 14.78
N PRO A 186 8.59 0.44 14.54
CA PRO A 186 8.01 0.55 13.20
C PRO A 186 8.79 1.52 12.30
N GLY A 187 9.52 2.47 12.90
CA GLY A 187 10.38 3.41 12.19
C GLY A 187 11.61 2.74 11.58
N LYS A 188 12.17 1.72 12.22
CA LYS A 188 13.32 0.97 11.72
C LYS A 188 12.97 0.03 10.56
N LEU A 189 11.72 -0.43 10.47
CA LEU A 189 11.25 -1.31 9.38
C LEU A 189 10.68 -0.56 8.17
N GLY A 190 10.62 0.77 8.21
CA GLY A 190 10.00 1.55 7.15
C GLY A 190 8.50 1.25 6.95
N ALA A 191 7.84 0.74 8.01
CA ALA A 191 6.46 0.26 7.95
C ALA A 191 5.41 1.37 7.84
N LEU A 192 5.78 2.62 8.09
CA LEU A 192 4.91 3.77 7.93
C LEU A 192 5.60 4.86 7.11
N THR A 193 4.89 5.44 6.17
CA THR A 193 5.39 6.60 5.42
C THR A 193 4.79 7.88 6.02
N PRO A 194 5.55 8.63 6.86
CA PRO A 194 4.97 9.71 7.68
C PRO A 194 4.22 10.78 6.89
N ALA A 195 4.58 10.97 5.62
CA ALA A 195 3.94 11.98 4.77
C ALA A 195 2.46 11.69 4.46
N TYR A 196 2.04 10.41 4.50
CA TYR A 196 0.67 9.98 4.20
C TYR A 196 -0.05 9.42 5.43
N ALA A 197 0.64 9.33 6.56
CA ALA A 197 0.05 8.90 7.82
C ALA A 197 -0.84 9.99 8.41
N SER A 198 -2.01 9.60 8.91
CA SER A 198 -2.90 10.50 9.65
C SER A 198 -2.25 10.96 10.95
N HIS A 199 -2.79 12.04 11.53
CA HIS A 199 -2.34 12.53 12.83
C HIS A 199 -2.44 11.42 13.90
N GLU A 200 -3.55 10.71 13.92
CA GLU A 200 -3.81 9.65 14.90
C GLU A 200 -2.85 8.46 14.75
N GLN A 201 -2.50 8.09 13.51
CA GLN A 201 -1.50 7.04 13.28
C GLN A 201 -0.11 7.45 13.77
N LEU A 202 0.25 8.72 13.65
CA LEU A 202 1.52 9.25 14.15
C LEU A 202 1.56 9.35 15.67
N GLU A 203 0.40 9.47 16.32
CA GLU A 203 0.24 9.42 17.79
C GLU A 203 0.07 7.99 18.32
N GLY A 204 0.16 6.97 17.46
CA GLY A 204 0.10 5.56 17.86
C GLY A 204 -1.30 5.05 18.21
N GLN A 205 -2.36 5.76 17.81
CA GLN A 205 -3.74 5.31 18.01
C GLN A 205 -4.08 4.07 17.17
N GLU A 206 -5.08 3.30 17.62
CA GLU A 206 -5.58 2.15 16.87
C GLU A 206 -6.02 2.54 15.45
N PRO A 207 -5.71 1.69 14.44
CA PRO A 207 -6.09 1.95 13.06
C PRO A 207 -7.60 2.11 12.88
N ASP A 208 -7.98 3.10 12.05
CA ASP A 208 -9.36 3.41 11.70
C ASP A 208 -9.47 3.59 10.18
N ILE A 209 -10.63 3.30 9.59
CA ILE A 209 -10.89 3.46 8.15
C ILE A 209 -10.63 4.88 7.67
N ARG A 210 -10.81 5.88 8.55
CA ARG A 210 -10.57 7.29 8.25
C ARG A 210 -9.09 7.65 8.09
N ASP A 211 -8.18 6.78 8.53
CA ASP A 211 -6.75 6.94 8.25
C ASP A 211 -6.46 6.72 6.76
N ASP A 212 -7.11 5.72 6.16
CA ASP A 212 -7.04 5.49 4.72
C ASP A 212 -7.70 6.62 3.92
N VAL A 213 -8.77 7.24 4.47
CA VAL A 213 -9.41 8.44 3.87
C VAL A 213 -8.42 9.61 3.83
N TYR A 214 -7.67 9.85 4.92
CA TYR A 214 -6.63 10.88 4.97
C TYR A 214 -5.55 10.62 3.90
N ALA A 215 -5.04 9.40 3.85
CA ALA A 215 -4.02 9.02 2.89
C ALA A 215 -4.51 9.17 1.44
N LEU A 216 -5.74 8.72 1.14
CA LEU A 216 -6.37 8.90 -0.17
C LEU A 216 -6.56 10.38 -0.52
N GLY A 217 -6.97 11.21 0.44
CA GLY A 217 -7.07 12.65 0.28
C GLY A 217 -5.75 13.30 -0.11
N CYS A 218 -4.63 12.91 0.54
CA CYS A 218 -3.29 13.36 0.18
C CYS A 218 -2.91 12.95 -1.26
N VAL A 219 -3.18 11.71 -1.65
CA VAL A 219 -2.93 11.20 -3.01
C VAL A 219 -3.81 11.93 -4.04
N ALA A 220 -5.07 12.16 -3.71
CA ALA A 220 -6.00 12.92 -4.57
C ALA A 220 -5.49 14.35 -4.82
N TYR A 221 -5.03 15.01 -3.77
CA TYR A 221 -4.44 16.36 -3.89
C TYR A 221 -3.18 16.31 -4.78
N GLU A 222 -2.30 15.32 -4.61
CA GLU A 222 -1.12 15.15 -5.48
C GLU A 222 -1.49 14.90 -6.95
N LEU A 223 -2.52 14.12 -7.22
CA LEU A 223 -3.00 13.87 -8.59
C LEU A 223 -3.55 15.16 -9.23
N LEU A 224 -4.25 15.98 -8.46
CA LEU A 224 -4.87 17.23 -8.95
C LEU A 224 -3.88 18.39 -9.11
N THR A 225 -2.79 18.41 -8.33
CA THR A 225 -1.88 19.58 -8.28
C THR A 225 -0.43 19.26 -8.62
N GLY A 226 -0.05 17.98 -8.61
CA GLY A 226 1.34 17.54 -8.69
C GLY A 226 2.15 17.77 -7.41
N LYS A 227 1.51 18.25 -6.32
CA LYS A 227 2.16 18.55 -5.03
C LYS A 227 1.42 17.90 -3.88
N HIS A 228 2.14 17.48 -2.85
CA HIS A 228 1.53 17.00 -1.61
C HIS A 228 0.88 18.18 -0.85
N PRO A 229 -0.32 18.02 -0.23
CA PRO A 229 -1.05 19.13 0.42
C PRO A 229 -0.23 19.87 1.47
N PHE A 230 0.62 19.16 2.21
CA PHE A 230 1.50 19.71 3.25
C PHE A 230 2.98 19.59 2.89
N ASN A 231 3.36 19.59 1.61
CA ASN A 231 4.74 19.45 1.13
C ASN A 231 5.50 18.28 1.79
N LYS A 232 4.80 17.16 2.06
CA LYS A 232 5.27 15.94 2.76
C LYS A 232 5.65 16.16 4.22
N VAL A 233 5.25 17.26 4.83
CA VAL A 233 5.33 17.43 6.28
C VAL A 233 4.34 16.46 6.92
N PRO A 234 4.76 15.66 7.94
CA PRO A 234 3.85 14.76 8.66
C PRO A 234 2.66 15.49 9.28
N ALA A 235 1.49 14.83 9.36
CA ALA A 235 0.24 15.45 9.78
C ALA A 235 0.31 16.14 11.16
N ASN A 236 0.95 15.52 12.16
CA ASN A 236 1.14 16.11 13.49
C ASN A 236 1.92 17.42 13.43
N LYS A 237 3.03 17.45 12.68
CA LYS A 237 3.84 18.67 12.50
C LYS A 237 3.16 19.70 11.60
N ALA A 238 2.39 19.27 10.60
CA ALA A 238 1.61 20.17 9.76
C ALA A 238 0.54 20.88 10.59
N ARG A 239 -0.11 20.18 11.51
CA ARG A 239 -1.08 20.72 12.46
C ARG A 239 -0.41 21.74 13.42
N GLU A 240 0.71 21.38 14.04
CA GLU A 240 1.46 22.29 14.93
C GLU A 240 1.81 23.61 14.22
N LYS A 241 2.24 23.49 12.95
CA LYS A 241 2.56 24.66 12.10
C LYS A 241 1.34 25.34 11.51
N ARG A 242 0.12 24.89 11.80
CA ARG A 242 -1.14 25.41 11.24
C ARG A 242 -1.14 25.51 9.72
N LEU A 243 -0.54 24.50 9.05
CA LEU A 243 -0.50 24.47 7.59
C LEU A 243 -1.90 24.21 7.04
N VAL A 244 -2.27 24.97 6.01
CA VAL A 244 -3.53 24.82 5.28
C VAL A 244 -3.18 24.47 3.82
N PRO A 245 -3.78 23.41 3.25
CA PRO A 245 -3.55 23.08 1.85
C PRO A 245 -4.13 24.20 0.97
N PRO A 246 -3.38 24.64 -0.06
CA PRO A 246 -3.88 25.64 -0.99
C PRO A 246 -5.19 25.23 -1.67
N TYR A 247 -6.09 26.19 -1.86
CA TYR A 247 -7.33 26.02 -2.63
C TYR A 247 -6.99 25.64 -4.08
N ILE A 248 -7.73 24.71 -4.66
CA ILE A 248 -7.53 24.27 -6.05
C ILE A 248 -8.56 24.99 -6.93
N GLU A 249 -8.11 25.97 -7.71
CA GLU A 249 -8.99 26.81 -8.56
C GLU A 249 -9.78 26.02 -9.62
N SER A 250 -9.22 24.90 -10.11
CA SER A 250 -9.88 24.03 -11.09
C SER A 250 -11.01 23.18 -10.52
N LEU A 251 -11.22 23.20 -9.20
CA LEU A 251 -12.30 22.51 -8.50
C LEU A 251 -13.39 23.49 -8.08
N ASN A 252 -14.65 23.04 -8.09
CA ASN A 252 -15.73 23.82 -7.48
C ASN A 252 -15.67 23.79 -5.93
N LYS A 253 -16.51 24.61 -5.28
CA LYS A 253 -16.54 24.71 -3.81
C LYS A 253 -16.80 23.36 -3.12
N ILE A 254 -17.76 22.57 -3.63
CA ILE A 254 -18.10 21.27 -3.05
C ILE A 254 -16.92 20.32 -3.12
N GLN A 255 -16.24 20.25 -4.26
CA GLN A 255 -15.07 19.40 -4.48
C GLN A 255 -13.90 19.80 -3.58
N ASN A 256 -13.62 21.11 -3.45
CA ASN A 256 -12.59 21.60 -2.51
C ASN A 256 -12.95 21.27 -1.06
N THR A 257 -14.21 21.47 -0.65
CA THR A 257 -14.67 21.14 0.71
C THR A 257 -14.52 19.65 1.00
N ALA A 258 -14.93 18.76 0.08
CA ALA A 258 -14.78 17.32 0.23
C ALA A 258 -13.30 16.91 0.35
N LEU A 259 -12.43 17.49 -0.49
CA LEU A 259 -11.00 17.19 -0.43
C LEU A 259 -10.35 17.69 0.86
N THR A 260 -10.70 18.89 1.31
CA THR A 260 -10.22 19.48 2.57
C THR A 260 -10.69 18.64 3.78
N GLY A 261 -11.95 18.19 3.78
CA GLY A 261 -12.47 17.27 4.79
C GLY A 261 -11.69 15.97 4.82
N ALA A 262 -11.44 15.34 3.67
CA ALA A 262 -10.68 14.09 3.61
C ALA A 262 -9.27 14.19 4.22
N ILE A 263 -8.61 15.37 4.13
CA ILE A 263 -7.27 15.63 4.70
C ILE A 263 -7.30 16.42 6.01
N ALA A 264 -8.45 16.50 6.68
CA ALA A 264 -8.56 17.08 8.01
C ALA A 264 -7.68 16.35 9.02
N PHE A 265 -7.12 17.08 9.98
CA PHE A 265 -6.18 16.48 10.94
C PHE A 265 -6.84 15.51 11.91
N PHE A 266 -8.11 15.72 12.24
CA PHE A 266 -8.84 14.88 13.18
C PHE A 266 -9.90 14.00 12.51
N ARG A 267 -10.04 12.75 12.98
CA ARG A 267 -11.01 11.78 12.45
C ARG A 267 -12.47 12.28 12.45
N PRO A 268 -12.98 13.01 13.47
CA PRO A 268 -14.35 13.53 13.43
C PRO A 268 -14.64 14.48 12.27
N ASP A 269 -13.60 15.11 11.72
CA ASP A 269 -13.72 16.09 10.65
C ASP A 269 -13.56 15.48 9.24
N ARG A 270 -13.27 14.17 9.18
CA ARG A 270 -13.05 13.37 7.96
C ARG A 270 -14.24 12.56 7.53
#